data_93dac3842d4a035391aeb5c9f028faa6
#
_entry.id   93dac3842d4a035391aeb5c9f028faa6
#
_cell.length_a   1.000
_cell.length_b   1.000
_cell.length_c   1.000
_cell.angle_alpha   90.00
_cell.angle_beta   90.00
_cell.angle_gamma   90.00
#
_symmetry.space_group_name_H-M   'P 1'
#
loop_
_entity.id
_entity.type
_entity.pdbx_description
1 polymer ?
#
loop_
_entity_poly.entity_id
_entity_poly.type
_entity_poly.pdbx_seq_one_letter_code
_entity_poly.pdbx_strand_id
1 'polypeptide(L)'
;MAKKEGTKVKKIITALVLLALSFGIFWFVQRLFMPKYQAGVIEGSFTEEYYKEKVPHDVLIFGDCDAYENFSPIKMYEEYGISAYIRGSGEQYIWQSYYLLKDALRTETPKVVVVSIHNMQNEPPKRKEAYNRMTLDGMRWSKDKVDAINASMTEGETFASYVFPILRYHDRWNQLTKTDFKHVFSKDITSHNGYYMRCDVDPQTFLPKPIPRISYKFDDYSMY
;
A
#
# COMPACT_ATOMS: atom_id res chain seq x y z
N MET A 1 34.31 -28.99 -37.26
CA MET A 1 33.83 -28.81 -35.87
C MET A 1 33.38 -27.37 -35.60
N ALA A 2 34.10 -26.32 -35.96
CA ALA A 2 33.75 -24.92 -35.64
C ALA A 2 32.39 -24.43 -36.14
N LYS A 3 31.87 -24.87 -37.30
CA LYS A 3 30.57 -24.46 -37.86
C LYS A 3 29.38 -24.97 -37.04
N LYS A 4 29.50 -26.10 -36.35
CA LYS A 4 28.47 -26.72 -35.50
C LYS A 4 28.40 -26.04 -34.14
N GLU A 5 29.51 -25.56 -33.60
CA GLU A 5 29.59 -24.77 -32.35
C GLU A 5 28.97 -23.37 -32.51
N GLY A 6 29.30 -22.67 -33.61
CA GLY A 6 28.67 -21.37 -33.91
C GLY A 6 27.14 -21.41 -34.04
N THR A 7 26.62 -22.53 -34.53
CA THR A 7 25.16 -22.72 -34.62
C THR A 7 24.49 -22.98 -33.25
N LYS A 8 25.20 -23.70 -32.35
CA LYS A 8 24.70 -23.92 -30.97
C LYS A 8 24.72 -22.62 -30.17
N VAL A 9 25.77 -21.83 -30.25
CA VAL A 9 25.88 -20.52 -29.60
C VAL A 9 24.77 -19.57 -30.06
N LYS A 10 24.51 -19.47 -31.36
CA LYS A 10 23.41 -18.66 -31.91
C LYS A 10 22.06 -19.11 -31.35
N LYS A 11 21.77 -20.40 -31.28
CA LYS A 11 20.52 -20.93 -30.71
C LYS A 11 20.36 -20.57 -29.22
N ILE A 12 21.43 -20.66 -28.46
CA ILE A 12 21.44 -20.28 -27.02
C ILE A 12 21.14 -18.79 -26.87
N ILE A 13 21.83 -17.94 -27.63
CA ILE A 13 21.59 -16.48 -27.60
C ILE A 13 20.14 -16.17 -27.99
N THR A 14 19.63 -16.78 -29.07
CA THR A 14 18.22 -16.57 -29.46
C THR A 14 17.27 -16.99 -28.36
N ALA A 15 17.48 -18.14 -27.71
CA ALA A 15 16.64 -18.61 -26.60
C ALA A 15 16.69 -17.64 -25.40
N LEU A 16 17.86 -17.11 -25.06
CA LEU A 16 18.01 -16.13 -23.98
C LEU A 16 17.30 -14.81 -24.31
N VAL A 17 17.40 -14.34 -25.56
CA VAL A 17 16.70 -13.13 -26.01
C VAL A 17 15.18 -13.32 -25.94
N LEU A 18 14.68 -14.46 -26.43
CA LEU A 18 13.24 -14.76 -26.37
C LEU A 18 12.74 -14.87 -24.92
N LEU A 19 13.53 -15.49 -24.04
CA LEU A 19 13.21 -15.58 -22.62
C LEU A 19 13.15 -14.19 -21.98
N ALA A 20 14.13 -13.34 -22.27
CA ALA A 20 14.17 -11.96 -21.75
C ALA A 20 12.98 -11.12 -22.25
N LEU A 21 12.63 -11.26 -23.54
CA LEU A 21 11.44 -10.60 -24.12
C LEU A 21 10.15 -11.10 -23.47
N SER A 22 10.00 -12.41 -23.29
CA SER A 22 8.82 -13.00 -22.63
C SER A 22 8.69 -12.51 -21.20
N PHE A 23 9.79 -12.44 -20.46
CA PHE A 23 9.81 -11.91 -19.10
C PHE A 23 9.46 -10.42 -19.07
N GLY A 24 9.99 -9.63 -20.02
CA GLY A 24 9.68 -8.21 -20.14
C GLY A 24 8.19 -7.95 -20.44
N ILE A 25 7.60 -8.72 -21.37
CA ILE A 25 6.18 -8.65 -21.68
C ILE A 25 5.35 -9.04 -20.46
N PHE A 26 5.70 -10.13 -19.80
CA PHE A 26 5.01 -10.60 -18.61
C PHE A 26 5.05 -9.53 -17.48
N TRP A 27 6.21 -8.96 -17.20
CA TRP A 27 6.38 -7.89 -16.24
C TRP A 27 5.55 -6.66 -16.59
N PHE A 28 5.55 -6.25 -17.88
CA PHE A 28 4.76 -5.13 -18.36
C PHE A 28 3.26 -5.35 -18.14
N VAL A 29 2.76 -6.52 -18.53
CA VAL A 29 1.35 -6.88 -18.39
C VAL A 29 0.93 -6.90 -16.91
N GLN A 30 1.74 -7.49 -16.02
CA GLN A 30 1.47 -7.49 -14.58
C GLN A 30 1.29 -6.07 -14.03
N ARG A 31 2.17 -5.14 -14.43
CA ARG A 31 2.09 -3.75 -13.99
C ARG A 31 0.95 -2.97 -14.64
N LEU A 32 0.64 -3.25 -15.91
CA LEU A 32 -0.43 -2.58 -16.63
C LEU A 32 -1.81 -2.88 -16.03
N PHE A 33 -2.04 -4.13 -15.64
CA PHE A 33 -3.31 -4.54 -15.06
C PHE A 33 -3.46 -4.15 -13.59
N MET A 34 -2.37 -3.90 -12.89
CA MET A 34 -2.42 -3.40 -11.52
C MET A 34 -3.02 -1.99 -11.47
N PRO A 35 -4.09 -1.74 -10.70
CA PRO A 35 -4.71 -0.43 -10.64
C PRO A 35 -3.73 0.61 -10.09
N LYS A 36 -3.87 1.85 -10.55
CA LYS A 36 -3.07 2.98 -10.04
C LYS A 36 -3.25 3.15 -8.55
N TYR A 37 -4.50 3.12 -8.13
CA TYR A 37 -4.90 3.20 -6.75
C TYR A 37 -5.69 1.96 -6.39
N GLN A 38 -5.32 1.30 -5.31
CA GLN A 38 -6.10 0.20 -4.79
C GLN A 38 -7.46 0.70 -4.30
N ALA A 39 -8.49 -0.10 -4.45
CA ALA A 39 -9.89 0.26 -4.13
C ALA A 39 -10.42 1.50 -4.87
N GLY A 40 -9.71 2.03 -5.88
CA GLY A 40 -10.11 3.22 -6.63
C GLY A 40 -9.96 4.54 -5.88
N VAL A 41 -9.30 4.54 -4.72
CA VAL A 41 -9.06 5.74 -3.89
C VAL A 41 -7.58 6.10 -3.85
N ILE A 42 -7.28 7.38 -3.68
CA ILE A 42 -5.91 7.92 -3.72
C ILE A 42 -5.04 7.27 -2.66
N GLU A 43 -5.57 7.03 -1.47
CA GLU A 43 -4.92 6.39 -0.33
C GLU A 43 -4.38 4.99 -0.64
N GLY A 44 -4.91 4.37 -1.69
CA GLY A 44 -4.45 3.06 -2.17
C GLY A 44 -3.06 3.03 -2.79
N SER A 45 -2.34 4.15 -2.83
CA SER A 45 -0.94 4.23 -3.32
C SER A 45 0.09 4.56 -2.22
N PHE A 46 -0.32 4.97 -1.04
CA PHE A 46 0.55 5.55 -0.01
C PHE A 46 1.68 4.62 0.44
N THR A 47 1.42 3.33 0.58
CA THR A 47 2.46 2.37 1.01
C THR A 47 3.66 2.34 0.04
N GLU A 48 3.42 2.48 -1.26
CA GLU A 48 4.51 2.47 -2.26
C GLU A 48 5.30 3.79 -2.25
N GLU A 49 4.66 4.91 -1.90
CA GLU A 49 5.28 6.23 -1.90
C GLU A 49 6.42 6.34 -0.90
N TYR A 50 6.31 5.70 0.26
CA TYR A 50 7.36 5.65 1.27
C TYR A 50 8.73 5.25 0.71
N TYR A 51 8.76 4.30 -0.20
CA TYR A 51 10.04 3.82 -0.75
C TYR A 51 10.72 4.78 -1.76
N LYS A 52 10.07 5.90 -2.05
CA LYS A 52 10.66 6.97 -2.87
C LYS A 52 11.39 8.00 -2.02
N GLU A 53 11.13 7.99 -0.71
CA GLU A 53 11.84 8.82 0.25
C GLU A 53 13.31 8.45 0.34
N LYS A 54 14.16 9.48 0.50
CA LYS A 54 15.60 9.33 0.52
C LYS A 54 16.21 9.77 1.85
N VAL A 55 15.43 10.43 2.68
CA VAL A 55 15.87 10.99 3.96
C VAL A 55 15.26 10.15 5.08
N PRO A 56 16.05 9.73 6.08
CA PRO A 56 15.51 9.04 7.24
C PRO A 56 14.64 9.96 8.09
N HIS A 57 13.68 9.38 8.80
CA HIS A 57 12.69 10.10 9.57
C HIS A 57 12.95 9.98 11.07
N ASP A 58 12.76 11.09 11.81
CA ASP A 58 12.80 11.10 13.27
C ASP A 58 11.59 10.37 13.86
N VAL A 59 10.44 10.51 13.20
CA VAL A 59 9.16 9.95 13.65
C VAL A 59 8.50 9.14 12.55
N LEU A 60 8.13 7.91 12.83
CA LEU A 60 7.27 7.10 11.97
C LEU A 60 5.90 6.89 12.62
N ILE A 61 4.84 7.11 11.84
CA ILE A 61 3.46 7.02 12.30
C ILE A 61 2.79 5.91 11.49
N PHE A 62 2.10 4.98 12.17
CA PHE A 62 1.41 3.84 11.54
C PHE A 62 -0.06 3.84 11.94
N GLY A 63 -0.93 3.54 10.99
CA GLY A 63 -2.36 3.41 11.26
C GLY A 63 -3.21 3.54 10.02
N ASP A 64 -4.50 3.68 10.23
CA ASP A 64 -5.50 3.89 9.19
C ASP A 64 -5.75 5.39 8.91
N CYS A 65 -6.99 5.73 8.51
CA CYS A 65 -7.36 7.12 8.22
C CYS A 65 -7.13 8.07 9.41
N ASP A 66 -7.29 7.58 10.63
CA ASP A 66 -7.00 8.40 11.82
C ASP A 66 -5.54 8.86 11.88
N ALA A 67 -4.61 8.09 11.30
CA ALA A 67 -3.22 8.49 11.23
C ALA A 67 -2.96 9.48 10.08
N TYR A 68 -3.31 9.11 8.84
CA TYR A 68 -2.89 9.90 7.68
C TYR A 68 -3.75 11.15 7.39
N GLU A 69 -4.87 11.32 8.07
CA GLU A 69 -5.71 12.52 7.98
C GLU A 69 -5.50 13.50 9.15
N ASN A 70 -5.03 13.03 10.31
CA ASN A 70 -4.93 13.87 11.51
C ASN A 70 -3.52 14.32 11.88
N PHE A 71 -2.47 13.58 11.48
CA PHE A 71 -1.10 14.00 11.70
C PHE A 71 -0.56 14.70 10.46
N SER A 72 0.12 15.84 10.64
CA SER A 72 0.74 16.58 9.55
C SER A 72 2.27 16.59 9.69
N PRO A 73 2.99 15.71 8.96
CA PRO A 73 4.45 15.74 8.93
C PRO A 73 5.01 17.09 8.49
N ILE A 74 4.29 17.82 7.61
CA ILE A 74 4.68 19.16 7.14
C ILE A 74 4.73 20.11 8.33
N LYS A 75 3.67 20.17 9.13
CA LYS A 75 3.61 21.03 10.32
C LYS A 75 4.64 20.63 11.38
N MET A 76 4.87 19.33 11.57
CA MET A 76 5.93 18.87 12.48
C MET A 76 7.31 19.39 12.06
N TYR A 77 7.57 19.43 10.76
CA TYR A 77 8.83 19.94 10.25
C TYR A 77 8.90 21.48 10.30
N GLU A 78 7.86 22.19 9.87
CA GLU A 78 7.81 23.67 9.85
C GLU A 78 7.93 24.27 11.24
N GLU A 79 7.26 23.70 12.23
CA GLU A 79 7.19 24.29 13.58
C GLU A 79 8.28 23.76 14.53
N TYR A 80 8.74 22.53 14.32
CA TYR A 80 9.65 21.86 15.28
C TYR A 80 10.92 21.28 14.66
N GLY A 81 11.06 21.31 13.33
CA GLY A 81 12.18 20.70 12.62
C GLY A 81 12.17 19.15 12.70
N ILE A 82 11.03 18.55 13.04
CA ILE A 82 10.89 17.11 13.17
C ILE A 82 10.56 16.49 11.83
N SER A 83 11.45 15.63 11.32
CA SER A 83 11.20 14.83 10.14
C SER A 83 10.26 13.66 10.48
N ALA A 84 9.11 13.59 9.84
CA ALA A 84 8.14 12.53 10.09
C ALA A 84 7.58 11.93 8.79
N TYR A 85 7.16 10.66 8.83
CA TYR A 85 6.45 10.00 7.76
C TYR A 85 5.31 9.13 8.31
N ILE A 86 4.18 9.11 7.59
CA ILE A 86 3.03 8.29 7.95
C ILE A 86 2.96 7.10 7.00
N ARG A 87 3.10 5.89 7.52
CA ARG A 87 2.89 4.64 6.80
C ARG A 87 1.49 4.11 7.08
N GLY A 88 0.51 4.81 6.51
CA GLY A 88 -0.91 4.52 6.68
C GLY A 88 -1.58 4.06 5.40
N SER A 89 -2.70 3.37 5.54
CA SER A 89 -3.62 3.01 4.45
C SER A 89 -5.05 2.87 4.99
N GLY A 90 -6.04 2.97 4.11
CA GLY A 90 -7.45 2.82 4.53
C GLY A 90 -7.68 1.50 5.25
N GLU A 91 -8.31 1.56 6.42
CA GLU A 91 -8.67 0.39 7.22
C GLU A 91 -7.47 -0.51 7.58
N GLN A 92 -6.29 0.07 7.78
CA GLN A 92 -5.06 -0.68 8.08
C GLN A 92 -5.16 -1.39 9.42
N TYR A 93 -4.91 -2.69 9.42
CA TYR A 93 -4.88 -3.50 10.63
C TYR A 93 -3.61 -3.30 11.44
N ILE A 94 -3.69 -3.55 12.76
CA ILE A 94 -2.54 -3.43 13.67
C ILE A 94 -1.38 -4.36 13.26
N TRP A 95 -1.64 -5.59 12.82
CA TRP A 95 -0.58 -6.49 12.34
C TRP A 95 0.04 -6.04 11.02
N GLN A 96 -0.71 -5.34 10.14
CA GLN A 96 -0.14 -4.70 8.96
C GLN A 96 0.80 -3.56 9.36
N SER A 97 0.41 -2.74 10.33
CA SER A 97 1.29 -1.72 10.94
C SER A 97 2.56 -2.33 11.51
N TYR A 98 2.47 -3.48 12.18
CA TYR A 98 3.62 -4.22 12.69
C TYR A 98 4.59 -4.65 11.57
N TYR A 99 4.08 -5.22 10.47
CA TYR A 99 4.94 -5.63 9.36
C TYR A 99 5.53 -4.45 8.60
N LEU A 100 4.79 -3.34 8.45
CA LEU A 100 5.31 -2.10 7.88
C LEU A 100 6.41 -1.49 8.77
N LEU A 101 6.27 -1.56 10.09
CA LEU A 101 7.31 -1.13 11.02
C LEU A 101 8.57 -2.00 10.88
N LYS A 102 8.42 -3.32 10.87
CA LYS A 102 9.56 -4.23 10.65
C LYS A 102 10.28 -3.95 9.34
N ASP A 103 9.54 -3.66 8.28
CA ASP A 103 10.10 -3.31 6.98
C ASP A 103 10.87 -1.98 7.05
N ALA A 104 10.32 -0.95 7.70
CA ALA A 104 10.97 0.34 7.88
C ALA A 104 12.27 0.24 8.69
N LEU A 105 12.27 -0.51 9.79
CA LEU A 105 13.43 -0.70 10.67
C LEU A 105 14.61 -1.43 10.00
N ARG A 106 14.45 -1.93 8.76
CA ARG A 106 15.57 -2.44 7.95
C ARG A 106 16.42 -1.34 7.33
N THR A 107 15.85 -0.17 7.14
CA THR A 107 16.47 0.92 6.38
C THR A 107 16.65 2.20 7.17
N GLU A 108 15.88 2.39 8.24
CA GLU A 108 15.99 3.58 9.09
C GLU A 108 15.79 3.25 10.57
N THR A 109 16.20 4.18 11.43
CA THR A 109 16.09 4.05 12.91
C THR A 109 15.39 5.29 13.44
N PRO A 110 14.04 5.32 13.48
CA PRO A 110 13.30 6.46 14.00
C PRO A 110 13.54 6.63 15.51
N LYS A 111 13.49 7.87 15.99
CA LYS A 111 13.57 8.20 17.41
C LYS A 111 12.25 7.89 18.13
N VAL A 112 11.13 8.05 17.42
CA VAL A 112 9.78 7.81 17.94
C VAL A 112 8.97 7.03 16.91
N VAL A 113 8.19 6.08 17.40
CA VAL A 113 7.19 5.34 16.64
C VAL A 113 5.82 5.59 17.27
N VAL A 114 4.88 6.06 16.48
CA VAL A 114 3.47 6.23 16.85
C VAL A 114 2.64 5.19 16.13
N VAL A 115 1.78 4.49 16.85
CA VAL A 115 0.89 3.47 16.26
C VAL A 115 -0.54 3.78 16.68
N SER A 116 -1.43 3.96 15.69
CA SER A 116 -2.87 4.02 15.96
C SER A 116 -3.36 2.65 16.42
N ILE A 117 -4.09 2.64 17.52
CA ILE A 117 -4.69 1.42 18.09
C ILE A 117 -6.18 1.30 17.77
N HIS A 118 -6.71 2.20 16.94
CA HIS A 118 -8.14 2.24 16.59
C HIS A 118 -8.64 0.88 16.08
N ASN A 119 -7.87 0.21 15.24
CA ASN A 119 -8.24 -1.08 14.65
C ASN A 119 -7.75 -2.31 15.44
N MET A 120 -7.32 -2.17 16.69
CA MET A 120 -6.91 -3.32 17.51
C MET A 120 -8.05 -4.30 17.82
N GLN A 121 -9.27 -3.81 17.88
CA GLN A 121 -10.46 -4.64 18.20
C GLN A 121 -10.93 -5.50 17.02
N ASN A 122 -10.37 -5.33 15.85
CA ASN A 122 -10.79 -6.07 14.66
C ASN A 122 -10.06 -7.41 14.58
N GLU A 123 -10.79 -8.49 14.78
CA GLU A 123 -10.27 -9.85 14.54
C GLU A 123 -10.15 -10.12 13.03
N PRO A 124 -9.10 -10.84 12.58
CA PRO A 124 -9.03 -11.33 11.21
C PRO A 124 -10.12 -12.38 10.95
N PRO A 125 -10.62 -12.51 9.74
CA PRO A 125 -10.54 -11.68 8.54
C PRO A 125 -11.87 -10.97 8.28
N LYS A 126 -12.16 -9.88 8.98
CA LYS A 126 -13.47 -9.19 8.85
C LYS A 126 -13.51 -8.19 7.70
N ARG A 127 -12.37 -7.91 7.03
CA ARG A 127 -12.30 -6.87 6.03
C ARG A 127 -12.22 -7.42 4.60
N LYS A 128 -12.52 -6.53 3.65
CA LYS A 128 -12.51 -6.88 2.24
C LYS A 128 -11.07 -6.91 1.70
N GLU A 129 -10.80 -7.79 0.75
CA GLU A 129 -9.54 -7.87 0.00
C GLU A 129 -9.01 -6.49 -0.43
N ALA A 130 -9.89 -5.57 -0.85
CA ALA A 130 -9.50 -4.24 -1.30
C ALA A 130 -8.66 -3.48 -0.27
N TYR A 131 -9.01 -3.55 1.01
CA TYR A 131 -8.27 -2.89 2.09
C TYR A 131 -6.92 -3.57 2.36
N ASN A 132 -6.87 -4.91 2.33
CA ASN A 132 -5.60 -5.62 2.42
C ASN A 132 -4.65 -5.17 1.30
N ARG A 133 -5.16 -5.05 0.09
CA ARG A 133 -4.39 -4.64 -1.08
C ARG A 133 -3.87 -3.21 -0.99
N MET A 134 -4.61 -2.28 -0.36
CA MET A 134 -4.17 -0.90 -0.15
C MET A 134 -2.85 -0.84 0.63
N THR A 135 -2.69 -1.71 1.62
CA THR A 135 -1.43 -1.83 2.39
C THR A 135 -0.40 -2.70 1.67
N LEU A 136 -0.79 -3.91 1.27
CA LEU A 136 0.15 -4.99 0.93
C LEU A 136 0.71 -4.87 -0.50
N ASP A 137 -0.09 -4.42 -1.48
CA ASP A 137 0.36 -4.37 -2.87
C ASP A 137 1.52 -3.37 -3.03
N GLY A 138 1.52 -2.27 -2.26
CA GLY A 138 2.58 -1.27 -2.25
C GLY A 138 3.87 -1.68 -1.52
N MET A 139 3.85 -2.72 -0.70
CA MET A 139 5.05 -3.17 0.02
C MET A 139 6.10 -3.75 -0.92
N ARG A 140 7.39 -3.49 -0.65
CA ARG A 140 8.50 -4.19 -1.33
C ARG A 140 8.51 -5.67 -0.97
N TRP A 141 8.83 -6.52 -1.95
CA TRP A 141 8.95 -7.96 -1.71
C TRP A 141 10.06 -8.27 -0.69
N SER A 142 9.66 -8.91 0.40
CA SER A 142 10.50 -9.29 1.53
C SER A 142 9.82 -10.39 2.32
N LYS A 143 10.52 -10.96 3.31
CA LYS A 143 9.88 -11.89 4.25
C LYS A 143 8.72 -11.23 4.99
N ASP A 144 8.86 -9.95 5.38
CA ASP A 144 7.82 -9.23 6.09
C ASP A 144 6.56 -9.04 5.24
N LYS A 145 6.70 -8.79 3.92
CA LYS A 145 5.55 -8.76 3.01
C LYS A 145 4.87 -10.12 2.90
N VAL A 146 5.63 -11.20 2.80
CA VAL A 146 5.06 -12.56 2.74
C VAL A 146 4.28 -12.87 4.01
N ASP A 147 4.86 -12.58 5.17
CA ASP A 147 4.23 -12.79 6.47
C ASP A 147 2.97 -11.91 6.62
N ALA A 148 3.03 -10.64 6.17
CA ALA A 148 1.91 -9.70 6.18
C ALA A 148 0.74 -10.19 5.31
N ILE A 149 1.03 -10.70 4.10
CA ILE A 149 0.01 -11.27 3.20
C ILE A 149 -0.68 -12.44 3.89
N ASN A 150 0.11 -13.40 4.41
CA ASN A 150 -0.44 -14.58 5.06
C ASN A 150 -1.31 -14.25 6.29
N ALA A 151 -0.94 -13.20 7.04
CA ALA A 151 -1.70 -12.74 8.20
C ALA A 151 -2.97 -11.96 7.84
N SER A 152 -3.08 -11.45 6.60
CA SER A 152 -4.15 -10.53 6.21
C SER A 152 -5.14 -11.13 5.23
N MET A 153 -4.78 -12.18 4.48
CA MET A 153 -5.67 -12.78 3.46
C MET A 153 -7.02 -13.17 4.06
N THR A 154 -8.07 -12.80 3.34
CA THR A 154 -9.45 -13.18 3.66
C THR A 154 -9.89 -14.37 2.81
N GLU A 155 -11.07 -14.91 3.11
CA GLU A 155 -11.67 -15.99 2.32
C GLU A 155 -11.79 -15.57 0.85
N GLY A 156 -11.36 -16.46 -0.04
CA GLY A 156 -11.34 -16.21 -1.50
C GLY A 156 -10.07 -15.55 -2.03
N GLU A 157 -9.21 -14.99 -1.17
CA GLU A 157 -7.89 -14.50 -1.59
C GLU A 157 -6.90 -15.65 -1.74
N THR A 158 -5.94 -15.48 -2.63
CA THR A 158 -4.84 -16.44 -2.83
C THR A 158 -3.50 -15.72 -2.81
N PHE A 159 -2.49 -16.33 -2.20
CA PHE A 159 -1.13 -15.79 -2.21
C PHE A 159 -0.61 -15.58 -3.64
N ALA A 160 -0.96 -16.49 -4.56
CA ALA A 160 -0.58 -16.38 -5.97
C ALA A 160 -1.06 -15.08 -6.62
N SER A 161 -2.22 -14.55 -6.22
CA SER A 161 -2.73 -13.28 -6.76
C SER A 161 -1.96 -12.05 -6.29
N TYR A 162 -1.23 -12.14 -5.19
CA TYR A 162 -0.28 -11.12 -4.74
C TYR A 162 1.04 -11.19 -5.50
N VAL A 163 1.50 -12.40 -5.84
CA VAL A 163 2.71 -12.60 -6.66
C VAL A 163 2.45 -12.23 -8.12
N PHE A 164 1.28 -12.60 -8.63
CA PHE A 164 0.86 -12.39 -10.01
C PHE A 164 -0.42 -11.54 -10.06
N PRO A 165 -0.32 -10.21 -9.99
CA PRO A 165 -1.48 -9.31 -9.99
C PRO A 165 -2.48 -9.53 -11.11
N ILE A 166 -2.03 -10.03 -12.27
CA ILE A 166 -2.90 -10.36 -13.40
C ILE A 166 -3.99 -11.39 -13.01
N LEU A 167 -3.71 -12.30 -12.08
CA LEU A 167 -4.70 -13.27 -11.61
C LEU A 167 -5.88 -12.59 -10.92
N ARG A 168 -5.65 -11.43 -10.32
CA ARG A 168 -6.67 -10.65 -9.63
C ARG A 168 -7.33 -9.60 -10.50
N TYR A 169 -6.57 -8.97 -11.40
CA TYR A 169 -6.98 -7.78 -12.14
C TYR A 169 -7.16 -8.01 -13.64
N HIS A 170 -7.21 -9.26 -14.11
CA HIS A 170 -7.33 -9.59 -15.53
C HIS A 170 -8.61 -9.04 -16.17
N ASP A 171 -9.69 -8.88 -15.40
CA ASP A 171 -10.98 -8.34 -15.85
C ASP A 171 -10.94 -6.83 -16.17
N ARG A 172 -9.87 -6.13 -15.76
CA ARG A 172 -9.69 -4.70 -16.05
C ARG A 172 -9.32 -4.41 -17.52
N TRP A 173 -9.21 -5.41 -18.37
CA TRP A 173 -8.80 -5.23 -19.78
C TRP A 173 -9.61 -4.15 -20.52
N ASN A 174 -10.90 -3.99 -20.22
CA ASN A 174 -11.81 -3.01 -20.81
C ASN A 174 -11.85 -1.67 -20.05
N GLN A 175 -11.14 -1.56 -18.95
CA GLN A 175 -11.06 -0.37 -18.09
C GLN A 175 -9.71 0.34 -18.21
N LEU A 176 -8.79 -0.21 -19.02
CA LEU A 176 -7.46 0.36 -19.17
C LEU A 176 -7.51 1.72 -19.89
N THR A 177 -6.81 2.69 -19.28
CA THR A 177 -6.72 4.07 -19.76
C THR A 177 -5.27 4.42 -20.10
N LYS A 178 -5.06 5.57 -20.76
CA LYS A 178 -3.70 6.10 -21.01
C LYS A 178 -2.89 6.26 -19.71
N THR A 179 -3.58 6.52 -18.62
CA THR A 179 -2.96 6.67 -17.30
C THR A 179 -2.37 5.35 -16.81
N ASP A 180 -3.03 4.21 -17.04
CA ASP A 180 -2.50 2.90 -16.67
C ASP A 180 -1.20 2.60 -17.40
N PHE A 181 -1.10 2.92 -18.70
CA PHE A 181 0.15 2.78 -19.46
C PHE A 181 1.28 3.66 -18.93
N LYS A 182 0.99 4.92 -18.54
CA LYS A 182 1.98 5.81 -17.90
C LYS A 182 2.46 5.20 -16.56
N HIS A 183 1.53 4.61 -15.81
CA HIS A 183 1.80 4.03 -14.49
C HIS A 183 2.69 2.80 -14.50
N VAL A 184 2.82 2.09 -15.62
CA VAL A 184 3.77 0.98 -15.75
C VAL A 184 5.17 1.45 -15.39
N PHE A 185 5.54 2.70 -15.77
CA PHE A 185 6.89 3.23 -15.63
C PHE A 185 7.03 4.27 -14.52
N SER A 186 5.97 5.01 -14.23
CA SER A 186 6.02 6.11 -13.27
C SER A 186 4.69 6.28 -12.54
N LYS A 187 4.73 6.26 -11.23
CA LYS A 187 3.59 6.64 -10.38
C LYS A 187 3.84 8.00 -9.75
N ASP A 188 2.83 8.86 -9.79
CA ASP A 188 2.88 10.16 -9.14
C ASP A 188 2.88 9.97 -7.61
N ILE A 189 3.49 10.90 -6.88
CA ILE A 189 3.36 11.01 -5.43
C ILE A 189 2.09 11.83 -5.17
N THR A 190 1.22 11.35 -4.32
CA THR A 190 -0.08 11.96 -4.01
C THR A 190 -0.19 12.40 -2.56
N SER A 191 0.58 11.79 -1.67
CA SER A 191 0.63 12.17 -0.27
C SER A 191 1.76 13.16 0.02
N HIS A 192 1.68 13.82 1.15
CA HIS A 192 2.75 14.65 1.70
C HIS A 192 3.38 13.92 2.90
N ASN A 193 4.43 13.14 2.65
CA ASN A 193 5.02 12.24 3.64
C ASN A 193 3.99 11.29 4.28
N GLY A 194 3.12 10.71 3.44
CA GLY A 194 2.03 9.84 3.89
C GLY A 194 0.80 10.58 4.45
N TYR A 195 0.82 11.91 4.57
CA TYR A 195 -0.33 12.72 4.95
C TYR A 195 -1.19 13.04 3.73
N TYR A 196 -2.50 12.93 3.89
CA TYR A 196 -3.46 13.30 2.85
C TYR A 196 -4.48 14.28 3.40
N MET A 197 -4.38 15.53 2.95
CA MET A 197 -5.34 16.57 3.31
C MET A 197 -6.62 16.40 2.50
N ARG A 198 -7.72 16.04 3.16
CA ARG A 198 -9.06 16.04 2.56
C ARG A 198 -9.72 17.40 2.75
N CYS A 199 -10.22 17.93 1.64
CA CYS A 199 -11.00 19.16 1.61
C CYS A 199 -12.37 18.89 1.00
N ASP A 200 -13.04 17.84 1.48
CA ASP A 200 -14.36 17.48 1.01
C ASP A 200 -15.37 18.51 1.52
N VAL A 201 -16.06 19.17 0.61
CA VAL A 201 -17.15 20.08 0.95
C VAL A 201 -18.46 19.35 0.73
N ASP A 202 -19.10 18.93 1.82
CA ASP A 202 -20.48 18.46 1.78
C ASP A 202 -21.41 19.64 2.13
N PRO A 203 -22.13 20.23 1.16
CA PRO A 203 -23.07 21.31 1.44
C PRO A 203 -24.18 20.78 2.36
N GLN A 204 -24.08 21.09 3.63
CA GLN A 204 -25.12 20.74 4.60
C GLN A 204 -26.39 21.48 4.23
N THR A 205 -27.47 20.77 3.96
CA THR A 205 -28.80 21.36 3.96
C THR A 205 -29.08 21.84 5.39
N PHE A 206 -29.46 23.13 5.55
CA PHE A 206 -29.72 23.79 6.84
C PHE A 206 -30.85 23.19 7.68
N LEU A 207 -31.27 21.98 7.41
CA LEU A 207 -32.24 21.26 8.23
C LEU A 207 -31.55 20.64 9.43
N PRO A 208 -31.87 21.04 10.66
CA PRO A 208 -31.28 20.43 11.85
C PRO A 208 -31.58 18.93 11.87
N LYS A 209 -30.57 18.10 11.79
CA LYS A 209 -30.72 16.66 12.05
C LYS A 209 -30.68 16.47 13.56
N PRO A 210 -31.69 15.80 14.16
CA PRO A 210 -31.60 15.44 15.57
C PRO A 210 -30.39 14.51 15.76
N ILE A 211 -29.43 14.94 16.56
CA ILE A 211 -28.30 14.10 16.97
C ILE A 211 -28.87 13.17 18.06
N PRO A 212 -28.93 11.85 17.84
CA PRO A 212 -29.33 10.94 18.90
C PRO A 212 -28.33 11.07 20.06
N ARG A 213 -28.84 11.25 21.26
CA ARG A 213 -27.98 11.16 22.46
C ARG A 213 -27.51 9.71 22.57
N ILE A 214 -26.26 9.48 22.26
CA ILE A 214 -25.61 8.20 22.53
C ILE A 214 -25.06 8.33 23.96
N SER A 215 -25.68 7.65 24.92
CA SER A 215 -25.11 7.49 26.25
C SER A 215 -24.23 6.23 26.24
N TYR A 216 -22.94 6.41 26.33
CA TYR A 216 -22.03 5.29 26.62
C TYR A 216 -22.05 5.03 28.13
N LYS A 217 -22.28 3.79 28.53
CA LYS A 217 -21.96 3.34 29.87
C LYS A 217 -20.47 3.05 29.92
N PHE A 218 -19.73 3.83 30.67
CA PHE A 218 -18.27 3.65 30.84
C PHE A 218 -17.90 2.29 31.46
N ASP A 219 -18.85 1.64 32.10
CA ASP A 219 -18.65 0.30 32.70
C ASP A 219 -18.31 -0.79 31.68
N ASP A 220 -18.62 -0.58 30.40
CA ASP A 220 -18.34 -1.53 29.33
C ASP A 220 -16.87 -1.50 28.86
N TYR A 221 -16.07 -0.55 29.35
CA TYR A 221 -14.66 -0.36 28.99
C TYR A 221 -13.67 -0.71 30.11
N SER A 222 -14.15 -1.25 31.23
CA SER A 222 -13.33 -1.45 32.43
C SER A 222 -12.40 -2.64 32.40
N MET A 223 -12.24 -3.35 31.29
CA MET A 223 -11.59 -4.67 31.29
C MET A 223 -10.50 -4.89 30.25
N TYR A 224 -9.94 -3.84 29.68
CA TYR A 224 -8.85 -4.06 28.72
C TYR A 224 -7.65 -3.18 29.03
#